data_f896b73a6a2d6d869b49d7b4a6ea96e5
#
_entry.id   f896b73a6a2d6d869b49d7b4a6ea96e5
#
_cell.length_a   1.000
_cell.length_b   1.000
_cell.length_c   1.000
_cell.angle_alpha   90.00
_cell.angle_beta   90.00
_cell.angle_gamma   90.00
#
_symmetry.space_group_name_H-M   'P 1'
#
loop_
_entity.id
_entity.type
_entity.pdbx_description
1 polymer ?
#
loop_
_entity_poly.entity_id
_entity_poly.type
_entity_poly.pdbx_seq_one_letter_code
_entity_poly.pdbx_strand_id
1 'polypeptide(L)'
;MADFKNTKEGRNVALKYADILHLSRPEPPVKHPRMALSNRAKIFSPFAALRGFDDEISSEGASKLLVKKVELSDEEKNNLSDKLLQVKKGMKVVVRYFVKTAESAGKYMSLTGTVVMIDPVYRKLKVMQDSDRKAVGIEKELPVIIPFDDIADLADDGITSIEDHLGIEKYPDDI
;
A
#
# COMPACT_ATOMS: atom_id res chain seq x y z
N MET A 1 -10.80 20.38 -4.28
CA MET A 1 -10.04 20.79 -3.09
C MET A 1 -11.00 20.73 -1.92
N ALA A 2 -10.74 19.88 -0.91
CA ALA A 2 -11.65 19.75 0.22
C ALA A 2 -11.66 21.07 1.03
N ASP A 3 -12.85 21.57 1.35
CA ASP A 3 -13.02 22.78 2.14
C ASP A 3 -12.79 22.48 3.62
N PHE A 4 -11.52 22.54 4.05
CA PHE A 4 -11.13 22.27 5.44
C PHE A 4 -11.77 23.21 6.47
N LYS A 5 -12.33 24.36 6.05
CA LYS A 5 -12.97 25.32 6.96
C LYS A 5 -14.22 24.76 7.63
N ASN A 6 -14.90 23.82 6.96
CA ASN A 6 -16.13 23.22 7.44
C ASN A 6 -15.94 21.89 8.19
N THR A 7 -14.68 21.40 8.31
CA THR A 7 -14.38 20.21 9.10
C THR A 7 -14.42 20.50 10.61
N LYS A 8 -14.52 19.45 11.43
CA LYS A 8 -14.47 19.56 12.89
C LYS A 8 -13.14 20.15 13.36
N GLU A 9 -12.02 19.71 12.74
CA GLU A 9 -10.68 20.22 13.01
C GLU A 9 -10.57 21.70 12.61
N GLY A 10 -11.07 22.07 11.44
CA GLY A 10 -11.07 23.47 10.97
C GLY A 10 -11.81 24.40 11.93
N ARG A 11 -12.96 23.96 12.46
CA ARG A 11 -13.71 24.73 13.47
C ARG A 11 -12.96 24.83 14.81
N ASN A 12 -12.32 23.75 15.26
CA ASN A 12 -11.52 23.76 16.49
C ASN A 12 -10.30 24.69 16.35
N VAL A 13 -9.64 24.69 15.20
CA VAL A 13 -8.55 25.62 14.90
C VAL A 13 -9.05 27.07 14.88
N ALA A 14 -10.21 27.31 14.25
CA ALA A 14 -10.82 28.64 14.21
C ALA A 14 -11.15 29.19 15.61
N LEU A 15 -11.64 28.33 16.51
CA LEU A 15 -11.91 28.69 17.90
C LEU A 15 -10.62 28.94 18.69
N LYS A 16 -9.64 28.04 18.56
CA LYS A 16 -8.37 28.12 19.32
C LYS A 16 -7.53 29.34 18.96
N TYR A 17 -7.60 29.79 17.72
CA TYR A 17 -6.78 30.87 17.17
C TYR A 17 -7.62 32.08 16.72
N ALA A 18 -8.83 32.23 17.25
CA ALA A 18 -9.78 33.27 16.86
C ALA A 18 -9.20 34.70 16.99
N ASP A 19 -8.34 34.91 17.99
CA ASP A 19 -7.64 36.16 18.27
C ASP A 19 -6.61 36.56 17.20
N ILE A 20 -6.00 35.58 16.53
CA ILE A 20 -4.93 35.82 15.55
C ILE A 20 -5.33 35.54 14.12
N LEU A 21 -6.43 34.82 13.87
CA LEU A 21 -6.88 34.43 12.52
C LEU A 21 -7.18 35.61 11.59
N HIS A 22 -7.61 36.74 12.18
CA HIS A 22 -7.91 37.95 11.43
C HIS A 22 -6.69 38.86 11.20
N LEU A 23 -5.56 38.55 11.87
CA LEU A 23 -4.34 39.33 11.72
C LEU A 23 -3.67 39.05 10.40
N SER A 24 -3.29 40.07 9.69
CA SER A 24 -2.44 39.95 8.52
C SER A 24 -0.99 39.67 8.95
N ARG A 25 -0.25 39.01 8.10
CA ARG A 25 1.17 38.77 8.35
C ARG A 25 1.91 40.11 8.50
N PRO A 26 2.66 40.33 9.60
CA PRO A 26 3.38 41.56 9.81
C PRO A 26 4.38 41.87 8.68
N GLU A 27 4.53 43.13 8.35
CA GLU A 27 5.55 43.59 7.40
C GLU A 27 6.95 43.27 7.94
N PRO A 28 7.85 42.76 7.12
CA PRO A 28 9.22 42.49 7.55
C PRO A 28 9.96 43.78 7.80
N PRO A 29 10.89 43.82 8.76
CA PRO A 29 11.72 44.99 8.99
C PRO A 29 12.56 45.31 7.76
N VAL A 30 12.86 46.60 7.54
CA VAL A 30 13.59 47.09 6.37
C VAL A 30 14.96 46.39 6.21
N LYS A 31 15.60 46.02 7.32
CA LYS A 31 16.89 45.32 7.33
C LYS A 31 16.82 43.89 6.84
N HIS A 32 15.62 43.27 6.89
CA HIS A 32 15.41 41.89 6.50
C HIS A 32 14.15 41.74 5.61
N PRO A 33 14.18 42.26 4.36
CA PRO A 33 13.05 42.19 3.49
C PRO A 33 12.71 40.72 3.14
N ARG A 34 11.46 40.45 2.83
CA ARG A 34 11.03 39.12 2.39
C ARG A 34 11.75 38.76 1.11
N MET A 35 12.28 37.55 1.08
CA MET A 35 12.85 36.99 -0.13
C MET A 35 11.75 36.84 -1.21
N ALA A 36 12.02 37.25 -2.41
CA ALA A 36 11.13 37.05 -3.56
C ALA A 36 10.87 35.55 -3.77
N LEU A 37 9.64 35.20 -4.15
CA LEU A 37 9.23 33.82 -4.39
C LEU A 37 10.13 33.10 -5.40
N SER A 38 10.57 33.80 -6.45
CA SER A 38 11.50 33.27 -7.44
C SER A 38 12.85 32.88 -6.84
N ASN A 39 13.36 33.66 -5.89
CA ASN A 39 14.60 33.34 -5.20
C ASN A 39 14.45 32.19 -4.21
N ARG A 40 13.29 32.09 -3.54
CA ARG A 40 12.98 30.94 -2.69
C ARG A 40 12.89 29.65 -3.50
N ALA A 41 12.26 29.68 -4.67
CA ALA A 41 12.19 28.53 -5.57
C ALA A 41 13.58 28.06 -6.01
N LYS A 42 14.51 29.00 -6.25
CA LYS A 42 15.90 28.68 -6.65
C LYS A 42 16.70 27.98 -5.54
N ILE A 43 16.35 28.15 -4.26
CA ILE A 43 17.05 27.46 -3.15
C ILE A 43 16.82 25.95 -3.23
N PHE A 44 15.65 25.52 -3.67
CA PHE A 44 15.28 24.11 -3.81
C PHE A 44 15.67 23.51 -5.17
N SER A 45 15.99 24.35 -6.15
CA SER A 45 16.37 23.93 -7.49
C SER A 45 17.57 22.97 -7.53
N PRO A 46 18.64 23.13 -6.72
CA PRO A 46 19.76 22.20 -6.72
C PRO A 46 19.39 20.78 -6.33
N PHE A 47 18.41 20.60 -5.44
CA PHE A 47 17.94 19.28 -5.03
C PHE A 47 17.19 18.58 -6.18
N ALA A 48 16.37 19.31 -6.91
CA ALA A 48 15.69 18.77 -8.10
C ALA A 48 16.65 18.48 -9.26
N ALA A 49 17.83 19.09 -9.29
CA ALA A 49 18.85 18.85 -10.31
C ALA A 49 19.72 17.60 -10.04
N LEU A 50 19.65 17.02 -8.86
CA LEU A 50 20.36 15.78 -8.54
C LEU A 50 19.63 14.61 -9.19
N ARG A 51 20.21 14.07 -10.26
CA ARG A 51 19.66 12.86 -10.88
C ARG A 51 19.61 11.72 -9.88
N GLY A 52 18.45 11.07 -9.77
CA GLY A 52 18.24 9.94 -8.87
C GLY A 52 17.90 10.30 -7.42
N PHE A 53 17.86 11.59 -7.05
CA PHE A 53 17.50 12.00 -5.69
C PHE A 53 16.07 11.60 -5.31
N ASP A 54 15.12 11.78 -6.22
CA ASP A 54 13.73 11.37 -6.02
C ASP A 54 13.61 9.84 -5.97
N ASP A 55 14.41 9.13 -6.78
CA ASP A 55 14.47 7.66 -6.76
C ASP A 55 15.06 7.15 -5.45
N GLU A 56 16.10 7.81 -4.92
CA GLU A 56 16.71 7.46 -3.64
C GLU A 56 15.75 7.68 -2.47
N ILE A 57 15.06 8.82 -2.43
CA ILE A 57 14.02 9.08 -1.43
C ILE A 57 12.91 8.04 -1.51
N SER A 58 12.47 7.71 -2.72
CA SER A 58 11.42 6.72 -2.94
C SER A 58 11.86 5.32 -2.53
N SER A 59 13.11 4.94 -2.81
CA SER A 59 13.68 3.65 -2.43
C SER A 59 13.85 3.52 -0.93
N GLU A 60 14.33 4.58 -0.27
CA GLU A 60 14.46 4.64 1.20
C GLU A 60 13.08 4.56 1.88
N GLY A 61 12.09 5.27 1.35
CA GLY A 61 10.71 5.19 1.80
C GLY A 61 10.14 3.78 1.63
N ALA A 62 10.39 3.14 0.49
CA ALA A 62 9.95 1.78 0.22
C ALA A 62 10.64 0.75 1.12
N SER A 63 11.93 0.94 1.44
CA SER A 63 12.68 0.03 2.29
C SER A 63 12.15 -0.01 3.73
N LYS A 64 11.65 1.11 4.25
CA LYS A 64 11.03 1.22 5.57
C LYS A 64 9.70 0.49 5.69
N LEU A 65 9.04 0.21 4.56
CA LEU A 65 7.79 -0.55 4.51
C LEU A 65 8.01 -2.06 4.39
N LEU A 66 9.27 -2.49 4.31
CA LEU A 66 9.59 -3.92 4.26
C LEU A 66 9.41 -4.56 5.64
N VAL A 67 8.77 -5.72 5.64
CA VAL A 67 8.54 -6.53 6.84
C VAL A 67 9.24 -7.88 6.70
N LYS A 68 9.51 -8.52 7.83
CA LYS A 68 9.96 -9.91 7.81
C LYS A 68 8.78 -10.82 7.49
N LYS A 69 9.05 -11.93 6.81
CA LYS A 69 8.05 -12.96 6.59
C LYS A 69 7.66 -13.56 7.94
N VAL A 70 6.36 -13.55 8.23
CA VAL A 70 5.80 -14.20 9.42
C VAL A 70 5.67 -15.70 9.13
N GLU A 71 6.19 -16.53 10.01
CA GLU A 71 5.96 -17.97 9.94
C GLU A 71 4.57 -18.28 10.45
N LEU A 72 3.80 -18.99 9.64
CA LEU A 72 2.47 -19.46 10.00
C LEU A 72 2.59 -20.54 11.07
N SER A 73 1.68 -20.54 12.02
CA SER A 73 1.52 -21.62 12.99
C SER A 73 1.12 -22.93 12.27
N ASP A 74 1.24 -24.06 12.95
CA ASP A 74 0.85 -25.33 12.35
C ASP A 74 -0.65 -25.43 12.07
N GLU A 75 -1.48 -24.76 12.89
CA GLU A 75 -2.92 -24.65 12.67
C GLU A 75 -3.24 -23.82 11.42
N GLU A 76 -2.60 -22.68 11.24
CA GLU A 76 -2.76 -21.86 10.05
C GLU A 76 -2.29 -22.58 8.77
N LYS A 77 -1.20 -23.32 8.85
CA LYS A 77 -0.72 -24.15 7.74
C LYS A 77 -1.73 -25.24 7.35
N ASN A 78 -2.34 -25.89 8.35
CA ASN A 78 -3.37 -26.91 8.10
C ASN A 78 -4.60 -26.29 7.45
N ASN A 79 -5.09 -25.17 7.98
CA ASN A 79 -6.22 -24.42 7.41
C ASN A 79 -5.92 -23.97 5.97
N LEU A 80 -4.71 -23.50 5.71
CA LEU A 80 -4.30 -23.11 4.36
C LEU A 80 -4.25 -24.32 3.41
N SER A 81 -3.76 -25.47 3.90
CA SER A 81 -3.74 -26.73 3.13
C SER A 81 -5.15 -27.17 2.77
N ASP A 82 -6.09 -27.13 3.72
CA ASP A 82 -7.47 -27.48 3.50
C ASP A 82 -8.15 -26.54 2.47
N LYS A 83 -7.86 -25.25 2.55
CA LYS A 83 -8.31 -24.28 1.55
C LYS A 83 -7.73 -24.59 0.16
N LEU A 84 -6.43 -24.87 0.08
CA LEU A 84 -5.77 -25.20 -1.20
C LEU A 84 -6.32 -26.48 -1.84
N LEU A 85 -6.73 -27.47 -1.05
CA LEU A 85 -7.36 -28.69 -1.55
C LEU A 85 -8.75 -28.46 -2.17
N GLN A 86 -9.45 -27.41 -1.71
CA GLN A 86 -10.78 -27.04 -2.22
C GLN A 86 -10.69 -26.21 -3.50
N VAL A 87 -9.56 -25.53 -3.74
CA VAL A 87 -9.37 -24.67 -4.90
C VAL A 87 -9.29 -25.49 -6.16
N LYS A 88 -10.03 -25.07 -7.19
CA LYS A 88 -10.07 -25.71 -8.51
C LYS A 88 -9.69 -24.71 -9.60
N LYS A 89 -9.21 -25.23 -10.72
CA LYS A 89 -8.97 -24.41 -11.91
C LYS A 89 -10.25 -23.68 -12.32
N GLY A 90 -10.13 -22.39 -12.59
CA GLY A 90 -11.24 -21.53 -12.98
C GLY A 90 -11.96 -20.84 -11.81
N MET A 91 -11.62 -21.14 -10.56
CA MET A 91 -12.17 -20.42 -9.40
C MET A 91 -11.55 -19.04 -9.29
N LYS A 92 -12.35 -18.06 -8.86
CA LYS A 92 -11.87 -16.74 -8.46
C LYS A 92 -11.42 -16.79 -7.02
N VAL A 93 -10.22 -16.27 -6.78
CA VAL A 93 -9.60 -16.29 -5.46
C VAL A 93 -8.94 -14.96 -5.15
N VAL A 94 -8.89 -14.64 -3.87
CA VAL A 94 -8.06 -13.58 -3.33
C VAL A 94 -6.91 -14.24 -2.57
N VAL A 95 -5.69 -14.02 -3.03
CA VAL A 95 -4.50 -14.62 -2.45
C VAL A 95 -3.66 -13.54 -1.82
N ARG A 96 -3.39 -13.65 -0.52
CA ARG A 96 -2.40 -12.82 0.18
C ARG A 96 -1.09 -13.60 0.25
N TYR A 97 -0.03 -13.04 -0.29
CA TYR A 97 1.25 -13.72 -0.39
C TYR A 97 2.42 -12.77 -0.13
N PHE A 98 3.53 -13.35 0.29
CA PHE A 98 4.76 -12.63 0.59
C PHE A 98 5.63 -12.52 -0.66
N VAL A 99 6.09 -11.32 -0.97
CA VAL A 99 7.06 -11.05 -2.04
C VAL A 99 8.38 -10.64 -1.41
N LYS A 100 9.38 -11.48 -1.53
CA LYS A 100 10.72 -11.19 -1.06
C LYS A 100 11.34 -10.07 -1.92
N THR A 101 11.79 -9.00 -1.28
CA THR A 101 12.41 -7.85 -1.95
C THR A 101 13.88 -7.69 -1.57
N ALA A 102 14.25 -8.08 -0.34
CA ALA A 102 15.62 -8.06 0.17
C ALA A 102 15.96 -9.43 0.79
N GLU A 103 17.19 -9.63 1.23
CA GLU A 103 17.65 -10.95 1.76
C GLU A 103 16.75 -11.50 2.87
N SER A 104 16.30 -10.66 3.80
CA SER A 104 15.50 -11.07 4.96
C SER A 104 14.15 -10.31 5.08
N ALA A 105 13.83 -9.45 4.12
CA ALA A 105 12.64 -8.61 4.18
C ALA A 105 11.90 -8.56 2.83
N GLY A 106 10.61 -8.27 2.89
CA GLY A 106 9.75 -8.17 1.73
C GLY A 106 8.45 -7.47 2.08
N LYS A 107 7.43 -7.69 1.28
CA LYS A 107 6.11 -7.14 1.50
C LYS A 107 5.03 -8.18 1.24
N TYR A 108 3.93 -8.07 1.98
CA TYR A 108 2.72 -8.81 1.65
C TYR A 108 1.95 -8.10 0.54
N MET A 109 1.52 -8.88 -0.44
CA MET A 109 0.68 -8.41 -1.54
C MET A 109 -0.60 -9.22 -1.58
N SER A 110 -1.69 -8.59 -2.00
CA SER A 110 -2.96 -9.26 -2.27
C SER A 110 -3.21 -9.26 -3.77
N LEU A 111 -3.60 -10.41 -4.29
CA LEU A 111 -3.91 -10.62 -5.70
C LEU A 111 -5.30 -11.22 -5.80
N THR A 112 -6.20 -10.54 -6.52
CA THR A 112 -7.50 -11.08 -6.90
C THR A 112 -7.42 -11.57 -8.34
N GLY A 113 -7.86 -12.78 -8.58
CA GLY A 113 -7.80 -13.35 -9.92
C GLY A 113 -8.36 -14.75 -10.04
N THR A 114 -8.26 -15.29 -11.24
CA THR A 114 -8.76 -16.62 -11.59
C THR A 114 -7.63 -17.65 -11.57
N VAL A 115 -7.85 -18.77 -10.89
CA VAL A 115 -6.89 -19.87 -10.80
C VAL A 115 -6.73 -20.53 -12.18
N VAL A 116 -5.51 -20.48 -12.70
CA VAL A 116 -5.14 -21.13 -13.97
C VAL A 116 -4.69 -22.57 -13.74
N MET A 117 -3.85 -22.77 -12.71
CA MET A 117 -3.29 -24.07 -12.40
C MET A 117 -2.86 -24.14 -10.94
N ILE A 118 -3.05 -25.30 -10.34
CA ILE A 118 -2.49 -25.68 -9.05
C ILE A 118 -1.54 -26.82 -9.30
N ASP A 119 -0.32 -26.67 -8.85
CA ASP A 119 0.73 -27.68 -8.99
C ASP A 119 1.18 -28.17 -7.60
N PRO A 120 0.64 -29.28 -7.12
CA PRO A 120 0.99 -29.81 -5.81
C PRO A 120 2.41 -30.39 -5.77
N VAL A 121 2.97 -30.83 -6.90
CA VAL A 121 4.32 -31.42 -6.99
C VAL A 121 5.37 -30.31 -6.82
N TYR A 122 5.23 -29.23 -7.58
CA TYR A 122 6.13 -28.07 -7.49
C TYR A 122 5.69 -27.05 -6.45
N ARG A 123 4.59 -27.33 -5.73
CA ARG A 123 4.02 -26.45 -4.69
C ARG A 123 3.81 -25.02 -5.17
N LYS A 124 3.12 -24.85 -6.30
CA LYS A 124 2.90 -23.55 -6.93
C LYS A 124 1.44 -23.35 -7.32
N LEU A 125 0.94 -22.15 -7.08
CA LEU A 125 -0.35 -21.66 -7.54
C LEU A 125 -0.13 -20.68 -8.69
N LYS A 126 -0.83 -20.85 -9.81
CA LYS A 126 -0.84 -19.90 -10.92
C LYS A 126 -2.18 -19.21 -10.98
N VAL A 127 -2.18 -17.89 -10.85
CA VAL A 127 -3.38 -17.06 -10.85
C VAL A 127 -3.28 -16.03 -11.96
N MET A 128 -4.30 -15.91 -12.76
CA MET A 128 -4.47 -14.84 -13.72
C MET A 128 -5.12 -13.67 -12.99
N GLN A 129 -4.44 -12.54 -12.91
CA GLN A 129 -4.96 -11.36 -12.25
C GLN A 129 -6.20 -10.84 -13.00
N ASP A 130 -7.26 -10.51 -12.27
CA ASP A 130 -8.39 -9.77 -12.81
C ASP A 130 -7.96 -8.29 -12.90
N SER A 131 -7.47 -7.86 -14.06
CA SER A 131 -7.15 -6.45 -14.24
C SER A 131 -8.41 -5.70 -14.68
N ASP A 132 -8.85 -4.73 -13.88
CA ASP A 132 -9.86 -3.74 -14.27
C ASP A 132 -9.39 -2.79 -15.40
N ARG A 133 -8.15 -2.95 -15.83
CA ARG A 133 -7.54 -2.18 -16.92
C ARG A 133 -7.78 -2.87 -18.25
N LYS A 134 -8.97 -2.72 -18.79
CA LYS A 134 -9.17 -2.74 -20.25
C LYS A 134 -8.49 -1.51 -20.87
N ALA A 135 -7.20 -1.37 -20.70
CA ALA A 135 -6.40 -0.43 -21.44
C ALA A 135 -5.87 -1.15 -22.69
N VAL A 136 -6.52 -0.87 -23.78
CA VAL A 136 -6.01 -0.87 -25.15
C VAL A 136 -4.60 -1.45 -25.34
N GLY A 137 -4.52 -2.64 -25.98
CA GLY A 137 -3.31 -3.13 -26.64
C GLY A 137 -2.68 -4.34 -25.98
N ILE A 138 -3.01 -5.50 -26.51
CA ILE A 138 -2.16 -6.70 -26.71
C ILE A 138 -0.93 -6.78 -25.80
N GLU A 139 -1.12 -7.04 -24.53
CA GLU A 139 -0.16 -7.79 -23.74
C GLU A 139 -0.87 -9.00 -23.17
N LYS A 140 -0.39 -10.18 -23.58
CA LYS A 140 -0.82 -11.45 -23.02
C LYS A 140 -0.45 -11.39 -21.54
N GLU A 141 -1.41 -11.09 -20.68
CA GLU A 141 -1.22 -11.12 -19.25
C GLU A 141 -0.68 -12.49 -18.86
N LEU A 142 0.51 -12.51 -18.29
CA LEU A 142 1.12 -13.75 -17.83
C LEU A 142 0.57 -14.06 -16.43
N PRO A 143 0.25 -15.33 -16.15
CA PRO A 143 -0.21 -15.72 -14.83
C PRO A 143 0.88 -15.48 -13.78
N VAL A 144 0.49 -14.93 -12.66
CA VAL A 144 1.38 -14.78 -11.50
C VAL A 144 1.56 -16.16 -10.87
N ILE A 145 2.82 -16.54 -10.64
CA ILE A 145 3.21 -17.81 -10.03
C ILE A 145 3.55 -17.56 -8.57
N ILE A 146 2.80 -18.18 -7.67
CA ILE A 146 2.94 -18.00 -6.22
C ILE A 146 3.34 -19.34 -5.61
N PRO A 147 4.52 -19.45 -4.97
CA PRO A 147 4.87 -20.64 -4.18
C PRO A 147 3.92 -20.80 -2.99
N PHE A 148 3.54 -22.03 -2.66
CA PHE A 148 2.67 -22.30 -1.50
C PHE A 148 3.26 -21.79 -0.19
N ASP A 149 4.58 -21.89 -0.06
CA ASP A 149 5.28 -21.42 1.13
C ASP A 149 5.19 -19.91 1.34
N ASP A 150 4.92 -19.15 0.28
CA ASP A 150 4.78 -17.69 0.35
C ASP A 150 3.34 -17.24 0.50
N ILE A 151 2.37 -18.14 0.43
CA ILE A 151 0.96 -17.83 0.66
C ILE A 151 0.73 -17.63 2.14
N ALA A 152 0.22 -16.47 2.52
CA ALA A 152 -0.16 -16.16 3.89
C ALA A 152 -1.65 -16.45 4.15
N ASP A 153 -2.51 -16.21 3.16
CA ASP A 153 -3.93 -16.53 3.23
C ASP A 153 -4.54 -16.68 1.83
N LEU A 154 -5.63 -17.43 1.78
CA LEU A 154 -6.40 -17.68 0.57
C LEU A 154 -7.88 -17.60 0.90
N ALA A 155 -8.60 -16.75 0.17
CA ALA A 155 -10.05 -16.61 0.26
C ALA A 155 -10.68 -16.80 -1.12
N ASP A 156 -11.90 -17.31 -1.14
CA ASP A 156 -12.77 -17.37 -2.32
C ASP A 156 -13.72 -16.16 -2.31
N ASP A 157 -14.25 -15.77 -3.44
CA ASP A 157 -15.16 -14.62 -3.64
C ASP A 157 -16.50 -14.76 -2.86
N GLY A 158 -16.68 -15.85 -2.10
CA GLY A 158 -17.84 -16.13 -1.26
C GLY A 158 -17.57 -16.49 0.21
N ILE A 159 -16.33 -16.56 0.64
CA ILE A 159 -15.95 -16.97 2.01
C ILE A 159 -15.19 -15.84 2.71
N THR A 160 -15.79 -15.37 3.79
CA THR A 160 -15.28 -14.47 4.86
C THR A 160 -14.04 -13.65 4.52
N SER A 161 -14.19 -12.34 4.63
CA SER A 161 -13.11 -11.38 4.41
C SER A 161 -11.85 -11.77 5.19
N ILE A 162 -10.69 -11.58 4.56
CA ILE A 162 -9.36 -11.77 5.15
C ILE A 162 -9.22 -11.04 6.49
N GLU A 163 -10.00 -9.99 6.71
CA GLU A 163 -10.02 -9.16 7.92
C GLU A 163 -10.54 -9.89 9.16
N ASP A 164 -11.51 -10.79 9.00
CA ASP A 164 -12.10 -11.53 10.13
C ASP A 164 -11.17 -12.63 10.68
N HIS A 165 -10.20 -13.08 9.89
CA HIS A 165 -9.31 -14.18 10.26
C HIS A 165 -8.00 -13.74 10.91
N LEU A 166 -7.59 -12.48 10.73
CA LEU A 166 -6.31 -11.99 11.23
C LEU A 166 -6.38 -11.27 12.57
N GLY A 167 -7.58 -11.17 13.19
CA GLY A 167 -7.73 -10.47 14.48
C GLY A 167 -7.15 -9.05 14.46
N ILE A 168 -7.05 -8.45 13.27
CA ILE A 168 -6.73 -7.04 13.16
C ILE A 168 -7.97 -6.31 13.63
N GLU A 169 -8.02 -6.02 14.93
CA GLU A 169 -8.95 -5.05 15.46
C GLU A 169 -8.87 -3.83 14.55
N LYS A 170 -9.99 -3.51 13.91
CA LYS A 170 -10.16 -2.19 13.31
C LYS A 170 -9.77 -1.21 14.39
N TYR A 171 -8.68 -0.50 14.19
CA TYR A 171 -8.46 0.71 14.95
C TYR A 171 -9.73 1.52 14.77
N PRO A 172 -10.49 1.78 15.84
CA PRO A 172 -11.64 2.65 15.73
C PRO A 172 -11.08 3.96 15.18
N ASP A 173 -11.73 4.45 14.11
CA ASP A 173 -11.50 5.82 13.63
C ASP A 173 -11.77 6.73 14.82
N ASP A 174 -10.75 6.98 15.61
CA ASP A 174 -10.84 7.79 16.79
C ASP A 174 -10.96 9.24 16.37
N ILE A 175 -12.22 9.69 16.56
CA ILE A 175 -12.67 10.96 17.15
C ILE A 175 -11.94 12.22 16.68
#